data_e77b4d7b04f12571ce440d9ffff27f2a
#
_entry.id   e77b4d7b04f12571ce440d9ffff27f2a
#
_cell.length_a   1.000
_cell.length_b   1.000
_cell.length_c   1.000
_cell.angle_alpha   90.00
_cell.angle_beta   90.00
_cell.angle_gamma   90.00
#
_symmetry.space_group_name_H-M   'P 1'
#
loop_
_entity.id
_entity.type
_entity.pdbx_description
1 polymer ?
#
loop_
_entity_poly.entity_id
_entity_poly.type
_entity_poly.pdbx_seq_one_letter_code
_entity_poly.pdbx_strand_id
1 'polypeptide(L)'
;MVPVVYTVEYQKRGLPHAHILFFLHNDDKHPTATEIDKIISAKIPNLNKEPLAYDAVKQYMVHSPCGSINSRTSYMIENKCVKHFPMKFCSQTTVDNDGFPIYRRRNNGIFVERNGVKHDN
;
A
#
# COMPACT_ATOMS: atom_id res chain seq x y z
N MET A 1 -26.97 -7.85 -0.39
CA MET A 1 -25.83 -8.28 -1.24
C MET A 1 -25.22 -7.02 -1.82
N VAL A 2 -23.92 -6.82 -1.68
CA VAL A 2 -23.22 -5.66 -2.25
C VAL A 2 -22.83 -6.00 -3.69
N PRO A 3 -23.30 -5.26 -4.70
CA PRO A 3 -22.87 -5.46 -6.07
C PRO A 3 -21.37 -5.18 -6.22
N VAL A 4 -20.68 -6.02 -6.99
CA VAL A 4 -19.24 -5.92 -7.22
C VAL A 4 -18.97 -6.04 -8.71
N VAL A 5 -18.18 -5.14 -9.24
CA VAL A 5 -17.61 -5.22 -10.60
C VAL A 5 -16.11 -5.27 -10.49
N TYR A 6 -15.46 -6.13 -11.24
CA TYR A 6 -14.01 -6.19 -11.26
C TYR A 6 -13.47 -6.41 -12.66
N THR A 7 -12.26 -5.93 -12.90
CA THR A 7 -11.46 -6.21 -14.07
C THR A 7 -10.10 -6.73 -13.64
N VAL A 8 -9.55 -7.66 -14.40
CA VAL A 8 -8.19 -8.16 -14.19
C VAL A 8 -7.39 -7.83 -15.44
N GLU A 9 -6.28 -7.15 -15.27
CA GLU A 9 -5.32 -6.85 -16.33
C GLU A 9 -3.96 -7.44 -15.98
N TYR A 10 -3.23 -7.89 -16.98
CA TYR A 10 -1.87 -8.37 -16.81
C TYR A 10 -0.89 -7.27 -17.19
N GLN A 11 -0.13 -6.81 -16.21
CA GLN A 11 0.92 -5.83 -16.46
C GLN A 11 2.06 -6.45 -17.29
N LYS A 12 2.88 -5.60 -17.93
CA LYS A 12 4.01 -6.03 -18.79
C LYS A 12 4.95 -7.08 -18.17
N ARG A 13 4.94 -7.25 -16.84
CA ARG A 13 5.72 -8.26 -16.11
C ARG A 13 4.93 -9.53 -15.79
N GLY A 14 3.74 -9.71 -16.36
CA GLY A 14 2.91 -10.90 -16.14
C GLY A 14 2.21 -10.96 -14.78
N LEU A 15 2.31 -9.92 -13.96
CA LEU A 15 1.60 -9.86 -12.68
C LEU A 15 0.14 -9.45 -12.90
N PRO A 16 -0.83 -10.20 -12.36
CA PRO A 16 -2.22 -9.81 -12.42
C PRO A 16 -2.46 -8.58 -11.54
N HIS A 17 -3.18 -7.62 -12.08
CA HIS A 17 -3.66 -6.43 -11.38
C HIS A 17 -5.17 -6.40 -11.43
N ALA A 18 -5.83 -6.36 -10.29
CA ALA A 18 -7.29 -6.33 -10.22
C ALA A 18 -7.78 -4.96 -9.76
N HIS A 19 -8.73 -4.40 -10.51
CA HIS A 19 -9.52 -3.26 -10.08
C HIS A 19 -10.88 -3.78 -9.62
N ILE A 20 -11.25 -3.50 -8.38
CA ILE A 20 -12.48 -3.99 -7.78
C ILE A 20 -13.31 -2.79 -7.34
N LEU A 21 -14.53 -2.68 -7.84
CA LEU A 21 -15.47 -1.63 -7.48
C LEU A 21 -16.60 -2.24 -6.64
N PHE A 22 -16.75 -1.75 -5.43
CA PHE A 22 -17.85 -2.09 -4.54
C PHE A 22 -18.90 -0.98 -4.56
N PHE A 23 -20.15 -1.33 -4.80
CA PHE A 23 -21.27 -0.39 -4.69
C PHE A 23 -21.82 -0.43 -3.28
N LEU A 24 -21.31 0.45 -2.43
CA LEU A 24 -21.69 0.50 -1.03
C LEU A 24 -23.09 1.06 -0.83
N HIS A 25 -23.76 0.66 0.25
CA HIS A 25 -25.00 1.28 0.71
C HIS A 25 -24.75 2.77 1.03
N ASN A 26 -25.79 3.59 0.97
CA ASN A 26 -25.65 5.02 1.22
C ASN A 26 -25.06 5.35 2.58
N ASP A 27 -25.41 4.57 3.60
CA ASP A 27 -24.92 4.73 4.96
C ASP A 27 -23.42 4.40 5.11
N ASP A 28 -22.85 3.62 4.16
CA ASP A 28 -21.45 3.19 4.17
C ASP A 28 -20.55 4.02 3.23
N LYS A 29 -21.10 5.03 2.55
CA LYS A 29 -20.38 5.78 1.51
C LYS A 29 -19.33 6.76 2.04
N HIS A 30 -19.42 7.13 3.30
CA HIS A 30 -18.52 8.10 3.93
C HIS A 30 -17.90 7.50 5.20
N PRO A 31 -17.03 6.50 5.06
CA PRO A 31 -16.45 5.84 6.20
C PRO A 31 -15.59 6.82 7.01
N THR A 32 -15.71 6.74 8.32
CA THR A 32 -14.83 7.46 9.24
C THR A 32 -13.41 6.90 9.18
N ALA A 33 -12.42 7.69 9.62
CA ALA A 33 -11.04 7.22 9.72
C ALA A 33 -10.92 5.91 10.51
N THR A 34 -11.72 5.74 11.57
CA THR A 34 -11.75 4.52 12.38
C THR A 34 -12.28 3.31 11.61
N GLU A 35 -13.28 3.50 10.76
CA GLU A 35 -13.83 2.43 9.92
C GLU A 35 -12.85 2.06 8.81
N ILE A 36 -12.20 3.04 8.20
CA ILE A 36 -11.12 2.81 7.23
C ILE A 36 -10.00 1.98 7.89
N ASP A 37 -9.58 2.33 9.10
CA ASP A 37 -8.52 1.63 9.82
C ASP A 37 -8.84 0.16 10.18
N LYS A 38 -10.12 -0.23 10.16
CA LYS A 38 -10.53 -1.63 10.33
C LYS A 38 -10.36 -2.46 9.05
N ILE A 39 -10.47 -1.82 7.90
CA ILE A 39 -10.47 -2.47 6.59
C ILE A 39 -9.07 -2.42 5.97
N ILE A 40 -8.41 -1.26 6.05
CA ILE A 40 -7.13 -1.01 5.40
C ILE A 40 -6.02 -0.96 6.43
N SER A 41 -4.98 -1.75 6.20
CA SER A 41 -3.82 -1.83 7.07
C SER A 41 -2.53 -1.79 6.26
N ALA A 42 -1.75 -0.73 6.44
CA ALA A 42 -0.38 -0.64 5.94
C ALA A 42 0.58 -1.28 6.96
N LYS A 43 0.54 -2.59 7.12
CA LYS A 43 1.37 -3.34 8.07
C LYS A 43 2.08 -4.48 7.37
N ILE A 44 3.34 -4.66 7.72
CA ILE A 44 4.07 -5.88 7.37
C ILE A 44 3.52 -7.00 8.27
N PRO A 45 3.02 -8.11 7.68
CA PRO A 45 2.54 -9.24 8.46
C PRO A 45 3.62 -9.84 9.36
N ASN A 46 3.21 -10.45 10.44
CA ASN A 46 4.15 -11.11 11.34
C ASN A 46 4.63 -12.43 10.73
N LEU A 47 5.95 -12.54 10.49
CA LEU A 47 6.55 -13.72 9.87
C LEU A 47 6.20 -15.05 10.59
N ASN A 48 6.13 -15.04 11.92
CA ASN A 48 5.86 -16.24 12.70
C ASN A 48 4.37 -16.63 12.74
N LYS A 49 3.47 -15.66 12.59
CA LYS A 49 2.03 -15.88 12.63
C LYS A 49 1.42 -16.06 11.25
N GLU A 50 1.93 -15.32 10.28
CA GLU A 50 1.36 -15.22 8.94
C GLU A 50 2.46 -15.29 7.86
N PRO A 51 3.21 -16.41 7.79
CA PRO A 51 4.38 -16.51 6.91
C PRO A 51 4.04 -16.31 5.43
N LEU A 52 2.93 -16.86 4.95
CA LEU A 52 2.50 -16.70 3.55
C LEU A 52 2.16 -15.24 3.21
N ALA A 53 1.48 -14.54 4.12
CA ALA A 53 1.17 -13.12 3.95
C ALA A 53 2.44 -12.28 3.99
N TYR A 54 3.38 -12.59 4.90
CA TYR A 54 4.69 -11.93 4.96
C TYR A 54 5.46 -12.08 3.65
N ASP A 55 5.54 -13.29 3.11
CA ASP A 55 6.24 -13.56 1.85
C ASP A 55 5.58 -12.85 0.67
N ALA A 56 4.25 -12.84 0.61
CA ALA A 56 3.52 -12.11 -0.42
C ALA A 56 3.78 -10.60 -0.35
N VAL A 57 3.75 -10.00 0.83
CA VAL A 57 4.08 -8.58 1.01
C VAL A 57 5.53 -8.31 0.62
N LYS A 58 6.48 -9.10 1.10
CA LYS A 58 7.91 -8.97 0.79
C LYS A 58 8.18 -9.06 -0.71
N GLN A 59 7.53 -9.97 -1.40
CA GLN A 59 7.81 -10.24 -2.81
C GLN A 59 7.12 -9.27 -3.76
N TYR A 60 5.88 -8.87 -3.47
CA TYR A 60 5.02 -8.18 -4.42
C TYR A 60 4.60 -6.77 -4.02
N MET A 61 4.56 -6.45 -2.73
CA MET A 61 3.93 -5.23 -2.26
C MET A 61 4.90 -4.14 -1.79
N VAL A 62 6.13 -4.48 -1.40
CA VAL A 62 7.12 -3.47 -1.02
C VAL A 62 7.62 -2.70 -2.23
N HIS A 63 7.79 -1.41 -2.06
CA HIS A 63 8.30 -0.54 -3.11
C HIS A 63 9.72 -0.95 -3.51
N SER A 64 10.00 -0.98 -4.81
CA SER A 64 11.36 -1.24 -5.30
C SER A 64 12.29 -0.09 -4.93
N PRO A 65 13.60 -0.36 -4.68
CA PRO A 65 14.56 0.68 -4.37
C PRO A 65 14.53 1.82 -5.39
N CYS A 66 14.49 3.05 -4.90
CA CYS A 66 14.50 4.28 -5.69
C CYS A 66 15.36 5.35 -4.99
N GLY A 67 15.39 6.55 -5.50
CA GLY A 67 16.21 7.64 -4.96
C GLY A 67 17.69 7.41 -5.20
N SER A 68 18.52 7.71 -4.20
CA SER A 68 19.98 7.54 -4.25
C SER A 68 20.43 6.10 -4.46
N ILE A 69 19.63 5.12 -4.03
CA ILE A 69 19.92 3.69 -4.18
C ILE A 69 19.72 3.24 -5.62
N ASN A 70 18.71 3.76 -6.30
CA ASN A 70 18.43 3.47 -7.69
C ASN A 70 17.69 4.63 -8.37
N SER A 71 18.45 5.58 -8.91
CA SER A 71 17.92 6.77 -9.60
C SER A 71 17.35 6.49 -10.99
N ARG A 72 17.61 5.29 -11.56
CA ARG A 72 17.22 4.95 -12.94
C ARG A 72 15.91 4.17 -13.03
N THR A 73 15.19 4.02 -11.92
CA THR A 73 13.88 3.34 -11.97
C THR A 73 12.85 4.18 -12.71
N SER A 74 11.88 3.51 -13.32
CA SER A 74 10.75 4.16 -14.01
C SER A 74 9.86 5.02 -13.08
N TYR A 75 10.08 4.93 -11.77
CA TYR A 75 9.36 5.73 -10.76
C TYR A 75 10.07 7.04 -10.42
N MET A 76 11.27 7.28 -10.95
CA MET A 76 12.04 8.50 -10.68
C MET A 76 11.83 9.50 -11.79
N ILE A 77 11.30 10.67 -11.44
CA ILE A 77 11.21 11.85 -12.30
C ILE A 77 11.83 13.02 -11.54
N GLU A 78 12.77 13.72 -12.16
CA GLU A 78 13.47 14.88 -11.55
C GLU A 78 14.02 14.58 -10.14
N ASN A 79 14.64 13.40 -9.98
CA ASN A 79 15.19 12.91 -8.71
C ASN A 79 14.15 12.69 -7.59
N LYS A 80 12.86 12.67 -7.91
CA LYS A 80 11.79 12.39 -6.96
C LYS A 80 11.05 11.11 -7.35
N CYS A 81 10.64 10.35 -6.35
CA CYS A 81 9.82 9.17 -6.57
C CYS A 81 8.36 9.59 -6.81
N VAL A 82 7.80 9.28 -7.99
CA VAL A 82 6.39 9.57 -8.33
C VAL A 82 5.40 8.77 -7.48
N LYS A 83 5.85 7.75 -6.77
CA LYS A 83 5.05 7.01 -5.78
C LYS A 83 5.16 7.62 -4.38
N HIS A 84 5.77 8.82 -4.26
CA HIS A 84 5.97 9.54 -2.99
C HIS A 84 6.73 8.74 -1.92
N PHE A 85 7.58 7.80 -2.34
CA PHE A 85 8.39 7.01 -1.42
C PHE A 85 9.65 7.81 -0.98
N PRO A 86 10.07 7.71 0.30
CA PRO A 86 9.40 7.03 1.41
C PRO A 86 8.16 7.78 1.90
N MET A 87 7.10 7.02 2.20
CA MET A 87 5.87 7.60 2.75
C MET A 87 6.07 8.04 4.19
N LYS A 88 5.47 9.15 4.59
CA LYS A 88 5.54 9.64 5.98
C LYS A 88 4.77 8.71 6.92
N PHE A 89 5.29 8.56 8.14
CA PHE A 89 4.55 7.86 9.18
C PHE A 89 3.36 8.70 9.65
N CYS A 90 2.26 8.01 9.90
CA CYS A 90 1.00 8.58 10.37
C CYS A 90 0.41 7.67 11.45
N SER A 91 0.15 8.18 12.63
CA SER A 91 -0.31 7.39 13.77
C SER A 91 -1.75 6.89 13.63
N GLN A 92 -2.57 7.61 12.86
CA GLN A 92 -3.97 7.29 12.57
C GLN A 92 -4.33 7.79 11.16
N THR A 93 -5.31 7.15 10.55
CA THR A 93 -5.85 7.61 9.27
C THR A 93 -6.49 8.98 9.43
N THR A 94 -6.24 9.86 8.48
CA THR A 94 -6.86 11.18 8.35
C THR A 94 -7.42 11.33 6.94
N VAL A 95 -8.22 12.33 6.72
CA VAL A 95 -8.75 12.70 5.41
C VAL A 95 -8.21 14.07 5.06
N ASP A 96 -7.67 14.22 3.87
CA ASP A 96 -7.16 15.50 3.40
C ASP A 96 -8.30 16.45 2.97
N ASN A 97 -7.95 17.64 2.53
CA ASN A 97 -8.92 18.67 2.13
C ASN A 97 -9.74 18.28 0.89
N ASP A 98 -9.23 17.39 0.08
CA ASP A 98 -9.87 16.90 -1.14
C ASP A 98 -10.70 15.62 -0.90
N GLY A 99 -10.75 15.15 0.35
CA GLY A 99 -11.52 13.97 0.76
C GLY A 99 -10.78 12.64 0.57
N PHE A 100 -9.47 12.66 0.26
CA PHE A 100 -8.68 11.44 0.13
C PHE A 100 -8.12 10.98 1.47
N PRO A 101 -8.17 9.68 1.77
CA PRO A 101 -7.62 9.17 3.01
C PRO A 101 -6.09 9.14 2.97
N ILE A 102 -5.48 9.65 4.03
CA ILE A 102 -4.06 9.46 4.36
C ILE A 102 -4.03 8.31 5.36
N TYR A 103 -3.66 7.13 4.89
CA TYR A 103 -3.74 5.90 5.68
C TYR A 103 -2.74 5.87 6.84
N ARG A 104 -3.18 5.30 7.95
CA ARG A 104 -2.34 5.01 9.11
C ARG A 104 -1.15 4.15 8.72
N ARG A 105 0.04 4.64 9.05
CA ARG A 105 1.32 4.01 8.80
C ARG A 105 2.23 4.26 10.00
N ARG A 106 2.23 3.32 10.93
CA ARG A 106 2.95 3.46 12.20
C ARG A 106 4.43 3.09 12.02
N ASN A 107 5.30 3.89 12.65
CA ASN A 107 6.69 3.50 12.84
C ASN A 107 6.77 2.47 13.97
N ASN A 108 6.68 1.21 13.64
CA ASN A 108 6.75 0.09 14.59
C ASN A 108 8.09 -0.64 14.57
N GLY A 109 9.07 -0.15 13.77
CA GLY A 109 10.39 -0.76 13.62
C GLY A 109 10.39 -2.09 12.86
N ILE A 110 9.25 -2.53 12.31
CA ILE A 110 9.16 -3.74 11.50
C ILE A 110 9.50 -3.39 10.06
N PHE A 111 10.37 -4.16 9.46
CA PHE A 111 10.77 -4.01 8.07
C PHE A 111 10.93 -5.38 7.40
N VAL A 112 10.89 -5.40 6.09
CA VAL A 112 11.35 -6.54 5.28
C VAL A 112 12.66 -6.17 4.61
N GLU A 113 13.56 -7.13 4.47
CA GLU A 113 14.77 -6.95 3.71
C GLU A 113 14.63 -7.58 2.33
N ARG A 114 14.92 -6.80 1.31
CA ARG A 114 14.92 -7.23 -0.08
C ARG A 114 16.14 -6.67 -0.80
N ASN A 115 16.95 -7.54 -1.36
CA ASN A 115 18.18 -7.18 -2.08
C ASN A 115 19.13 -6.28 -1.24
N GLY A 116 19.28 -6.57 0.06
CA GLY A 116 20.13 -5.80 0.98
C GLY A 116 19.56 -4.44 1.38
N VAL A 117 18.33 -4.11 0.98
CA VAL A 117 17.65 -2.87 1.36
C VAL A 117 16.50 -3.18 2.33
N LYS A 118 16.45 -2.43 3.41
CA LYS A 118 15.35 -2.49 4.38
C LYS A 118 14.19 -1.63 3.88
N HIS A 119 13.01 -2.25 3.82
CA HIS A 119 11.76 -1.59 3.48
C HIS A 119 10.84 -1.67 4.69
N ASP A 120 10.43 -0.56 5.20
CA ASP A 120 9.25 -0.43 6.05
C ASP A 120 7.99 -0.31 5.18
N ASN A 121 6.82 -0.31 5.77
CA ASN A 121 5.60 -0.23 4.96
C ASN A 121 5.55 1.06 4.14
#